data_f559d8589beac0e5b8ee3f3840136000
#
_entry.id   f559d8589beac0e5b8ee3f3840136000
#
_cell.length_a   1.000
_cell.length_b   1.000
_cell.length_c   1.000
_cell.angle_alpha   90.00
_cell.angle_beta   90.00
_cell.angle_gamma   90.00
#
_symmetry.space_group_name_H-M   'P 1'
#
loop_
_entity.id
_entity.type
_entity.pdbx_description
1 polymer ?
#
loop_
_entity_poly.entity_id
_entity_poly.type
_entity_poly.pdbx_seq_one_letter_code
_entity_poly.pdbx_strand_id
1 'polypeptide(L)'
;MEPSEHLEQVRLVSWFRKTYPSARIFAIPNGGGRSMAQGASLKAEGVTAGVPDLYVPAFGLWIEMKRSTGGVVSPVQRDWIAYLNGIGHQVIVGHGFEDARAKIESIKKPQ
;
A
#
# COMPACT_ATOMS: atom_id res chain seq x y z
N MET A 1 18.65 -12.43 6.84
CA MET A 1 17.90 -12.42 5.57
C MET A 1 16.81 -11.36 5.60
N GLU A 2 16.70 -10.62 4.54
CA GLU A 2 15.70 -9.56 4.45
C GLU A 2 14.30 -10.16 4.36
N PRO A 3 13.31 -9.64 5.12
CA PRO A 3 11.93 -10.10 4.98
C PRO A 3 11.36 -9.83 3.59
N SER A 4 10.42 -10.66 3.16
CA SER A 4 9.71 -10.43 1.91
C SER A 4 8.83 -9.19 2.00
N GLU A 5 8.48 -8.65 0.84
CA GLU A 5 7.51 -7.55 0.78
C GLU A 5 6.20 -7.91 1.48
N HIS A 6 5.73 -9.15 1.27
CA HIS A 6 4.52 -9.66 1.92
C HIS A 6 4.64 -9.60 3.45
N LEU A 7 5.74 -10.09 4.01
CA LEU A 7 5.92 -10.09 5.46
C LEU A 7 6.00 -8.67 6.01
N GLU A 8 6.68 -7.77 5.29
CA GLU A 8 6.76 -6.37 5.69
C GLU A 8 5.35 -5.75 5.76
N GLN A 9 4.50 -6.07 4.79
CA GLN A 9 3.13 -5.58 4.78
C GLN A 9 2.31 -6.14 5.95
N VAL A 10 2.46 -7.44 6.22
CA VAL A 10 1.76 -8.08 7.36
C VAL A 10 2.16 -7.39 8.67
N ARG A 11 3.45 -7.10 8.85
CA ARG A 11 3.95 -6.42 10.04
C ARG A 11 3.36 -5.01 10.16
N LEU A 12 3.29 -4.29 9.04
CA LEU A 12 2.74 -2.95 9.05
C LEU A 12 1.26 -2.94 9.42
N VAL A 13 0.48 -3.83 8.83
CA VAL A 13 -0.96 -3.90 9.12
C VAL A 13 -1.20 -4.25 10.59
N SER A 14 -0.42 -5.22 11.11
CA SER A 14 -0.53 -5.60 12.52
C SER A 14 -0.22 -4.42 13.45
N TRP A 15 0.90 -3.73 13.18
CA TRP A 15 1.27 -2.56 13.96
C TRP A 15 0.21 -1.47 13.89
N PHE A 16 -0.29 -1.19 12.68
CA PHE A 16 -1.26 -0.12 12.47
C PHE A 16 -2.53 -0.36 13.26
N ARG A 17 -3.04 -1.58 13.20
CA ARG A 17 -4.29 -1.93 13.89
C ARG A 17 -4.18 -1.83 15.40
N LYS A 18 -3.00 -2.10 15.93
CA LYS A 18 -2.74 -1.96 17.38
C LYS A 18 -2.56 -0.51 17.79
N THR A 19 -1.94 0.28 16.92
CA THR A 19 -1.57 1.66 17.24
C THR A 19 -2.75 2.61 17.06
N TYR A 20 -3.57 2.38 16.02
CA TYR A 20 -4.72 3.24 15.69
C TYR A 20 -6.00 2.40 15.63
N PRO A 21 -6.47 1.89 16.77
CA PRO A 21 -7.58 0.92 16.75
C PRO A 21 -8.90 1.46 16.22
N SER A 22 -9.08 2.77 16.19
CA SER A 22 -10.31 3.36 15.65
C SER A 22 -10.20 3.69 14.16
N ALA A 23 -9.01 3.62 13.58
CA ALA A 23 -8.82 3.83 12.16
C ALA A 23 -8.77 2.49 11.44
N ARG A 24 -9.30 2.44 10.23
CA ARG A 24 -9.33 1.18 9.46
C ARG A 24 -8.26 1.20 8.40
N ILE A 25 -7.67 0.04 8.15
CA ILE A 25 -6.70 -0.18 7.09
C ILE A 25 -7.08 -1.47 6.37
N PHE A 26 -6.98 -1.47 5.05
CA PHE A 26 -7.28 -2.67 4.28
C PHE A 26 -6.45 -2.70 3.00
N ALA A 27 -6.33 -3.91 2.46
CA ALA A 27 -5.52 -4.15 1.26
C ALA A 27 -6.37 -4.04 0.00
N ILE A 28 -5.71 -3.61 -1.07
CA ILE A 28 -6.29 -3.55 -2.42
C ILE A 28 -5.75 -4.75 -3.20
N PRO A 29 -6.59 -5.65 -3.70
CA PRO A 29 -6.10 -6.77 -4.50
C PRO A 29 -5.46 -6.27 -5.79
N ASN A 30 -4.36 -6.88 -6.21
CA ASN A 30 -3.66 -6.47 -7.42
C ASN A 30 -3.60 -7.55 -8.49
N GLY A 31 -4.20 -8.71 -8.24
CA GLY A 31 -4.32 -9.75 -9.24
C GLY A 31 -3.08 -10.60 -9.49
N GLY A 32 -1.99 -10.37 -8.75
CA GLY A 32 -0.76 -11.13 -8.95
C GLY A 32 -0.93 -12.60 -8.61
N GLY A 33 -0.16 -13.48 -9.29
CA GLY A 33 -0.11 -14.90 -8.99
C GLY A 33 -1.31 -15.71 -9.44
N ARG A 34 -2.14 -15.20 -10.34
CA ARG A 34 -3.34 -15.89 -10.80
C ARG A 34 -3.19 -16.35 -12.24
N SER A 35 -4.04 -17.31 -12.64
CA SER A 35 -4.10 -17.75 -14.04
C SER A 35 -4.57 -16.59 -14.91
N MET A 36 -4.36 -16.75 -16.24
CA MET A 36 -4.82 -15.71 -17.18
C MET A 36 -6.34 -15.54 -17.12
N ALA A 37 -7.09 -16.63 -17.01
CA ALA A 37 -8.54 -16.54 -16.93
C ALA A 37 -8.99 -15.84 -15.67
N GLN A 38 -8.38 -16.17 -14.53
CA GLN A 38 -8.67 -15.49 -13.26
C GLN A 38 -8.28 -14.02 -13.31
N GLY A 39 -7.11 -13.72 -13.90
CA GLY A 39 -6.66 -12.35 -14.05
C GLY A 39 -7.60 -11.52 -14.92
N ALA A 40 -8.06 -12.08 -16.03
CA ALA A 40 -9.00 -11.39 -16.91
C ALA A 40 -10.34 -11.13 -16.21
N SER A 41 -10.83 -12.11 -15.45
CA SER A 41 -12.06 -11.95 -14.69
C SER A 41 -11.95 -10.85 -13.65
N LEU A 42 -10.84 -10.82 -12.91
CA LEU A 42 -10.60 -9.79 -11.91
C LEU A 42 -10.47 -8.40 -12.51
N LYS A 43 -9.81 -8.28 -13.67
CA LYS A 43 -9.73 -7.02 -14.39
C LYS A 43 -11.12 -6.52 -14.78
N ALA A 44 -11.98 -7.43 -15.26
CA ALA A 44 -13.34 -7.08 -15.63
C ALA A 44 -14.13 -6.56 -14.43
N GLU A 45 -13.81 -7.06 -13.23
CA GLU A 45 -14.43 -6.61 -11.99
C GLU A 45 -13.83 -5.32 -11.44
N GLY A 46 -12.76 -4.82 -12.04
CA GLY A 46 -12.16 -3.55 -11.62
C GLY A 46 -10.85 -3.67 -10.88
N VAL A 47 -10.32 -4.87 -10.71
CA VAL A 47 -8.99 -5.04 -10.10
C VAL A 47 -7.97 -4.45 -11.07
N THR A 48 -7.17 -3.52 -10.59
CA THR A 48 -6.33 -2.68 -11.45
C THR A 48 -4.88 -2.73 -10.98
N ALA A 49 -3.98 -3.06 -11.91
CA ALA A 49 -2.55 -3.09 -11.61
C ALA A 49 -2.06 -1.69 -11.29
N GLY A 50 -1.14 -1.60 -10.35
CA GLY A 50 -0.46 -0.34 -10.01
C GLY A 50 -1.11 0.46 -8.91
N VAL A 51 -2.34 0.15 -8.54
CA VAL A 51 -2.99 0.81 -7.40
C VAL A 51 -2.20 0.47 -6.13
N PRO A 52 -1.94 1.44 -5.23
CA PRO A 52 -1.19 1.13 -4.00
C PRO A 52 -1.82 0.02 -3.16
N ASP A 53 -0.99 -0.66 -2.39
CA ASP A 53 -1.34 -1.90 -1.72
C ASP A 53 -2.38 -1.77 -0.62
N LEU A 54 -2.38 -0.63 0.09
CA LEU A 54 -3.19 -0.45 1.30
C LEU A 54 -3.85 0.92 1.28
N TYR A 55 -5.02 1.00 1.94
CA TYR A 55 -5.72 2.27 2.09
C TYR A 55 -6.19 2.46 3.53
N VAL A 56 -6.05 3.69 4.03
CA VAL A 56 -6.52 4.10 5.36
C VAL A 56 -7.50 5.25 5.18
N PRO A 57 -8.81 4.98 5.18
CA PRO A 57 -9.81 6.04 4.90
C PRO A 57 -9.73 7.23 5.86
N ALA A 58 -9.53 6.98 7.14
CA ALA A 58 -9.53 8.06 8.13
C ALA A 58 -8.41 9.08 7.88
N PHE A 59 -7.32 8.65 7.24
CA PHE A 59 -6.19 9.53 6.96
C PHE A 59 -6.14 9.99 5.49
N GLY A 60 -7.04 9.47 4.65
CA GLY A 60 -6.97 9.69 3.20
C GLY A 60 -5.64 9.21 2.64
N LEU A 61 -5.11 8.13 3.18
CA LEU A 61 -3.74 7.69 2.94
C LEU A 61 -3.69 6.37 2.20
N TRP A 62 -2.94 6.34 1.10
CA TRP A 62 -2.59 5.13 0.36
C TRP A 62 -1.15 4.75 0.68
N ILE A 63 -0.88 3.47 0.78
CA ILE A 63 0.46 2.97 1.12
C ILE A 63 0.88 1.95 0.08
N GLU A 64 2.01 2.22 -0.57
CA GLU A 64 2.66 1.27 -1.48
C GLU A 64 3.82 0.62 -0.73
N MET A 65 3.79 -0.71 -0.56
CA MET A 65 4.84 -1.41 0.15
C MET A 65 5.88 -1.97 -0.80
N LYS A 66 7.15 -1.80 -0.43
CA LYS A 66 8.30 -2.37 -1.13
C LYS A 66 9.19 -3.05 -0.11
N ARG A 67 10.07 -3.95 -0.58
CA ARG A 67 11.11 -4.51 0.29
C ARG A 67 11.99 -3.40 0.80
N SER A 68 12.63 -3.62 1.94
CA SER A 68 13.51 -2.60 2.53
C SER A 68 14.69 -2.27 1.63
N THR A 69 15.18 -3.25 0.85
CA THR A 69 16.28 -3.03 -0.07
C THR A 69 15.90 -3.51 -1.47
N GLY A 70 16.24 -2.74 -2.49
CA GLY A 70 16.10 -3.16 -3.88
C GLY A 70 14.69 -3.10 -4.44
N GLY A 71 13.70 -2.72 -3.65
CA GLY A 71 12.35 -2.56 -4.15
C GLY A 71 12.24 -1.29 -5.00
N VAL A 72 11.62 -1.42 -6.17
CA VAL A 72 11.51 -0.32 -7.12
C VAL A 72 10.06 -0.09 -7.48
N VAL A 73 9.64 1.17 -7.43
CA VAL A 73 8.29 1.56 -7.86
C VAL A 73 8.22 1.46 -9.37
N SER A 74 7.29 0.67 -9.89
CA SER A 74 7.14 0.49 -11.34
C SER A 74 6.51 1.72 -11.99
N PRO A 75 6.62 1.84 -13.33
CA PRO A 75 5.98 2.97 -14.03
C PRO A 75 4.47 3.04 -13.79
N VAL A 76 3.75 1.91 -13.80
CA VAL A 76 2.31 1.92 -13.59
C VAL A 76 1.96 2.33 -12.15
N GLN A 77 2.79 1.92 -11.20
CA GLN A 77 2.62 2.36 -9.80
C GLN A 77 2.88 3.86 -9.65
N ARG A 78 3.93 4.37 -10.30
CA ARG A 78 4.22 5.81 -10.29
C ARG A 78 3.08 6.62 -10.87
N ASP A 79 2.49 6.12 -11.94
CA ASP A 79 1.35 6.78 -12.58
C ASP A 79 0.17 6.89 -11.61
N TRP A 80 -0.14 5.81 -10.92
CA TRP A 80 -1.21 5.82 -9.92
C TRP A 80 -0.92 6.77 -8.77
N ILE A 81 0.33 6.79 -8.29
CA ILE A 81 0.72 7.70 -7.21
C ILE A 81 0.52 9.15 -7.64
N ALA A 82 0.96 9.50 -8.85
CA ALA A 82 0.80 10.85 -9.37
C ALA A 82 -0.69 11.23 -9.50
N TYR A 83 -1.49 10.31 -10.02
CA TYR A 83 -2.93 10.55 -10.15
C TYR A 83 -3.58 10.81 -8.78
N LEU A 84 -3.31 9.95 -7.80
CA LEU A 84 -3.91 10.07 -6.47
C LEU A 84 -3.48 11.37 -5.79
N ASN A 85 -2.18 11.69 -5.85
CA ASN A 85 -1.70 12.96 -5.31
C ASN A 85 -2.36 14.15 -6.00
N GLY A 86 -2.56 14.05 -7.31
CA GLY A 86 -3.15 15.13 -8.09
C GLY A 86 -4.59 15.44 -7.74
N ILE A 87 -5.31 14.46 -7.22
CA ILE A 87 -6.71 14.66 -6.80
C ILE A 87 -6.87 14.82 -5.29
N GLY A 88 -5.76 15.02 -4.57
CA GLY A 88 -5.80 15.37 -3.17
C GLY A 88 -5.63 14.23 -2.18
N HIS A 89 -5.34 13.03 -2.65
CA HIS A 89 -5.01 11.92 -1.75
C HIS A 89 -3.54 11.97 -1.38
N GLN A 90 -3.21 11.42 -0.22
CA GLN A 90 -1.82 11.27 0.18
C GLN A 90 -1.36 9.84 -0.09
N VAL A 91 -0.15 9.69 -0.63
CA VAL A 91 0.42 8.37 -0.91
C VAL A 91 1.82 8.33 -0.33
N ILE A 92 2.12 7.26 0.39
CA ILE A 92 3.50 7.00 0.82
C ILE A 92 3.99 5.70 0.20
N VAL A 93 5.29 5.63 -0.03
CA VAL A 93 5.97 4.40 -0.41
C VAL A 93 6.81 3.98 0.78
N GLY A 94 6.54 2.80 1.31
CA GLY A 94 7.27 2.27 2.47
C GLY A 94 8.22 1.17 2.05
N HIS A 95 9.52 1.42 2.17
CA HIS A 95 10.54 0.42 1.91
C HIS A 95 10.79 -0.38 3.18
N GLY A 96 9.92 -1.36 3.42
CA GLY A 96 9.88 -2.15 4.62
C GLY A 96 9.00 -1.55 5.69
N PHE A 97 8.73 -2.35 6.72
CA PHE A 97 7.84 -1.96 7.81
C PHE A 97 8.33 -0.70 8.54
N GLU A 98 9.62 -0.65 8.91
CA GLU A 98 10.13 0.47 9.70
C GLU A 98 10.03 1.80 8.96
N ASP A 99 10.34 1.79 7.66
CA ASP A 99 10.23 3.00 6.85
C ASP A 99 8.78 3.44 6.72
N ALA A 100 7.88 2.51 6.44
CA ALA A 100 6.45 2.81 6.34
C ALA A 100 5.91 3.36 7.66
N ARG A 101 6.28 2.73 8.77
CA ARG A 101 5.85 3.19 10.10
C ARG A 101 6.31 4.62 10.36
N ALA A 102 7.58 4.90 10.11
CA ALA A 102 8.12 6.23 10.34
C ALA A 102 7.40 7.29 9.51
N LYS A 103 7.10 6.97 8.25
CA LYS A 103 6.37 7.89 7.37
C LYS A 103 4.95 8.12 7.85
N ILE A 104 4.26 7.09 8.29
CA ILE A 104 2.90 7.23 8.83
C ILE A 104 2.93 8.10 10.08
N GLU A 105 3.87 7.84 10.97
CA GLU A 105 3.98 8.62 12.21
C GLU A 105 4.26 10.09 11.94
N SER A 106 5.03 10.39 10.88
CA SER A 106 5.38 11.77 10.57
C SER A 106 4.22 12.56 9.98
N ILE A 107 3.29 11.90 9.28
CA ILE A 107 2.14 12.59 8.67
C ILE A 107 0.90 12.55 9.54
N LYS A 108 0.81 11.57 10.44
CA LYS A 108 -0.35 11.47 11.33
C LYS A 108 -0.23 12.51 12.43
N LYS A 109 -1.15 13.46 12.43
CA LYS A 109 -1.15 14.54 13.41
C LYS A 109 -2.05 14.17 14.58
N PRO A 110 -1.56 14.30 15.81
CA PRO A 110 -2.43 14.20 16.97
C PRO A 110 -3.48 15.31 16.92
N GLN A 111 -4.66 14.99 17.33
CA GLN A 111 -5.75 15.96 17.37
C GLN A 111 -6.21 16.23 18.79
#